data_575843ce39cf981d35a993f8a622375f
#
_entry.id   575843ce39cf981d35a993f8a622375f
#
_cell.length_a   1.000
_cell.length_b   1.000
_cell.length_c   1.000
_cell.angle_alpha   90.00
_cell.angle_beta   90.00
_cell.angle_gamma   90.00
#
_symmetry.space_group_name_H-M   'P 1'
#
loop_
_entity.id
_entity.type
_entity.pdbx_description
1 polymer ?
#
loop_
_entity_poly.entity_id
_entity_poly.type
_entity_poly.pdbx_seq_one_letter_code
_entity_poly.pdbx_strand_id
1 'polypeptide(L)'
;MNNSTQLSPTDKALQKVADLIIERMEALKSAQWSQPWFNNNYQGIARNFSGRSYNGMNSFILDLFTSMKGHELPVFMTFNQAKKEGLHINKGAHSVPVFYVDVVYKDETGRTVSEAEISKMSKEEIAELEKRFFVKKYDVFNISDTNLKELKPDVFAALQKEYSVKNLPDTQGMYSNPALDRMFKEQEWLCPIELKPGSKAFYRPSTDSITLPLKEQFKKGTSAEEVYRSGMEFYSTALHEMAHSTGSPERLNREGGKRFGDKKYAKEELVAELTAATVSQQLGFDKHVTDNSAMYLSNWVKALKEEPKFIYTVLSEVGKAQGLIMEEIEKQSQHLTKKLPEATSAMEMLSQTSIKARIEYPDTLILVRHGQNYELYNKDAEIASKVLGISTAQHLQKGTKNPLLLASFNREQLDTFLPQLVKADNRVAIVDPKIEEVNFVKLNNGDFAVRAKVMGNDTGLIPMNQESAIAYMKMGNSSDKESFLKEYILDSHSFIPPHPTKSQGYKL
;
A
#
# COMPACT_ATOMS: atom_id res chain seq x y z
N MET A 1 51.47 24.36 5.62
CA MET A 1 50.37 24.98 4.86
C MET A 1 49.17 24.02 4.90
N ASN A 2 48.22 24.26 5.77
CA ASN A 2 47.01 23.41 5.86
C ASN A 2 46.09 23.74 4.69
N ASN A 3 46.10 22.90 3.66
CA ASN A 3 45.06 22.89 2.66
C ASN A 3 43.78 22.28 3.27
N SER A 4 42.97 23.09 3.90
CA SER A 4 41.59 22.70 4.21
C SER A 4 40.84 22.60 2.89
N THR A 5 40.80 21.41 2.30
CA THR A 5 40.04 21.12 1.11
C THR A 5 38.54 21.38 1.43
N GLN A 6 38.01 22.48 0.93
CA GLN A 6 36.61 22.87 1.16
C GLN A 6 35.71 21.81 0.50
N LEU A 7 34.97 21.07 1.29
CA LEU A 7 34.05 20.01 0.81
C LEU A 7 33.07 20.57 -0.22
N SER A 8 32.86 19.82 -1.30
CA SER A 8 31.86 20.17 -2.31
C SER A 8 30.44 20.22 -1.70
N PRO A 9 29.49 20.93 -2.30
CA PRO A 9 28.09 20.94 -1.83
C PRO A 9 27.48 19.52 -1.74
N THR A 10 27.83 18.62 -2.65
CA THR A 10 27.42 17.22 -2.65
C THR A 10 28.04 16.45 -1.49
N ASP A 11 29.35 16.66 -1.21
CA ASP A 11 30.04 16.01 -0.10
C ASP A 11 29.46 16.45 1.26
N LYS A 12 29.12 17.74 1.42
CA LYS A 12 28.42 18.25 2.60
C LYS A 12 27.04 17.62 2.78
N ALA A 13 26.33 17.36 1.68
CA ALA A 13 25.03 16.71 1.75
C ALA A 13 25.15 15.23 2.13
N LEU A 14 26.13 14.52 1.59
CA LEU A 14 26.42 13.12 1.96
C LEU A 14 26.86 13.01 3.42
N GLN A 15 27.64 13.98 3.92
CA GLN A 15 27.97 14.05 5.33
C GLN A 15 26.72 14.16 6.21
N LYS A 16 25.77 15.04 5.88
CA LYS A 16 24.50 15.16 6.62
C LYS A 16 23.72 13.84 6.65
N VAL A 17 23.70 13.11 5.55
CA VAL A 17 23.03 11.80 5.50
C VAL A 17 23.77 10.79 6.36
N ALA A 18 25.09 10.74 6.29
CA ALA A 18 25.90 9.86 7.13
C ALA A 18 25.65 10.16 8.62
N ASP A 19 25.66 11.44 8.99
CA ASP A 19 25.41 11.89 10.37
C ASP A 19 24.03 11.44 10.87
N LEU A 20 22.98 11.58 10.04
CA LEU A 20 21.61 11.14 10.36
C LEU A 20 21.56 9.63 10.63
N ILE A 21 22.23 8.84 9.80
CA ILE A 21 22.27 7.37 9.94
C ILE A 21 23.07 6.97 11.17
N ILE A 22 24.21 7.62 11.41
CA ILE A 22 25.03 7.41 12.60
C ILE A 22 24.22 7.71 13.87
N GLU A 23 23.52 8.86 13.91
CA GLU A 23 22.65 9.23 15.03
C GLU A 23 21.60 8.14 15.30
N ARG A 24 20.95 7.60 14.25
CA ARG A 24 20.00 6.50 14.41
C ARG A 24 20.64 5.23 14.91
N MET A 25 21.79 4.83 14.36
CA MET A 25 22.52 3.64 14.80
C MET A 25 22.95 3.74 16.27
N GLU A 26 23.41 4.91 16.71
CA GLU A 26 23.78 5.15 18.12
C GLU A 26 22.55 5.11 19.04
N ALA A 27 21.41 5.65 18.59
CA ALA A 27 20.15 5.54 19.32
C ALA A 27 19.66 4.08 19.45
N LEU A 28 19.73 3.29 18.39
CA LEU A 28 19.39 1.86 18.39
C LEU A 28 20.28 1.09 19.34
N LYS A 29 21.58 1.39 19.37
CA LYS A 29 22.54 0.78 20.30
C LYS A 29 22.21 1.13 21.76
N SER A 30 21.86 2.37 22.05
CA SER A 30 21.51 2.83 23.41
C SER A 30 20.20 2.21 23.89
N ALA A 31 19.26 1.91 22.99
CA ALA A 31 17.98 1.25 23.30
C ALA A 31 18.10 -0.28 23.37
N GLN A 32 19.31 -0.85 23.39
CA GLN A 32 19.54 -2.31 23.38
C GLN A 32 18.75 -3.02 22.27
N TRP A 33 18.66 -2.41 21.10
CA TRP A 33 18.01 -2.94 19.89
C TRP A 33 16.49 -3.16 20.02
N SER A 34 15.86 -2.65 21.06
CA SER A 34 14.41 -2.78 21.28
C SER A 34 13.56 -1.91 20.37
N GLN A 35 14.17 -0.98 19.64
CA GLN A 35 13.47 -0.10 18.70
C GLN A 35 13.66 -0.54 17.24
N PRO A 36 12.63 -0.35 16.39
CA PRO A 36 12.78 -0.58 14.95
C PRO A 36 13.63 0.51 14.27
N TRP A 37 14.07 0.30 13.04
CA TRP A 37 14.77 1.31 12.23
C TRP A 37 13.95 2.58 12.04
N PHE A 38 12.64 2.42 11.82
CA PHE A 38 11.68 3.52 11.65
C PHE A 38 10.61 3.44 12.74
N ASN A 39 10.14 4.61 13.21
CA ASN A 39 8.97 4.69 14.09
C ASN A 39 7.72 4.70 13.20
N ASN A 40 6.78 3.82 13.45
CA ASN A 40 5.58 3.68 12.62
C ASN A 40 4.45 4.59 13.08
N ASN A 41 4.68 5.89 13.03
CA ASN A 41 3.60 6.88 13.22
C ASN A 41 2.75 7.06 11.96
N TYR A 42 3.14 6.46 10.84
CA TYR A 42 2.46 6.53 9.54
C TYR A 42 2.72 5.26 8.73
N GLN A 43 1.85 5.02 7.74
CA GLN A 43 2.04 3.99 6.71
C GLN A 43 2.20 4.62 5.33
N GLY A 44 3.07 4.07 4.50
CA GLY A 44 3.26 4.50 3.11
C GLY A 44 4.67 4.99 2.83
N ILE A 45 4.87 5.44 1.60
CA ILE A 45 6.17 5.86 1.05
C ILE A 45 6.30 7.38 1.11
N ALA A 46 7.49 7.87 1.46
CA ALA A 46 7.78 9.29 1.40
C ALA A 46 7.53 9.85 -0.01
N ARG A 47 6.86 11.00 -0.10
CA ARG A 47 6.56 11.67 -1.38
C ARG A 47 6.77 13.17 -1.33
N ASN A 48 6.86 13.78 -2.49
CA ASN A 48 6.79 15.24 -2.58
C ASN A 48 5.33 15.74 -2.45
N PHE A 49 5.17 17.02 -2.17
CA PHE A 49 3.85 17.63 -1.99
C PHE A 49 2.97 17.56 -3.25
N SER A 50 3.56 17.44 -4.45
CA SER A 50 2.82 17.25 -5.70
C SER A 50 2.40 15.78 -5.96
N GLY A 51 2.62 14.86 -5.02
CA GLY A 51 2.13 13.48 -5.08
C GLY A 51 3.12 12.47 -5.65
N ARG A 52 4.31 12.88 -6.13
CA ARG A 52 5.32 11.96 -6.65
C ARG A 52 6.08 11.28 -5.51
N SER A 53 6.05 9.96 -5.45
CA SER A 53 6.80 9.16 -4.47
C SER A 53 8.32 9.24 -4.71
N TYR A 54 9.06 9.23 -3.62
CA TYR A 54 10.50 9.04 -3.64
C TYR A 54 10.83 7.55 -3.63
N ASN A 55 11.91 7.16 -4.29
CA ASN A 55 12.34 5.77 -4.40
C ASN A 55 13.79 5.60 -3.92
N GLY A 56 14.16 4.37 -3.60
CA GLY A 56 15.51 3.96 -3.25
C GLY A 56 16.11 4.80 -2.11
N MET A 57 17.33 5.29 -2.30
CA MET A 57 18.08 6.08 -1.31
C MET A 57 17.27 7.26 -0.76
N ASN A 58 16.55 7.99 -1.62
CA ASN A 58 15.79 9.16 -1.17
C ASN A 58 14.62 8.77 -0.26
N SER A 59 13.90 7.69 -0.56
CA SER A 59 12.83 7.18 0.31
C SER A 59 13.39 6.84 1.69
N PHE A 60 14.46 6.05 1.75
CA PHE A 60 15.12 5.68 3.01
C PHE A 60 15.51 6.90 3.85
N ILE A 61 16.20 7.87 3.25
CA ILE A 61 16.65 9.08 3.95
C ILE A 61 15.47 9.88 4.51
N LEU A 62 14.41 10.05 3.71
CA LEU A 62 13.24 10.82 4.08
C LEU A 62 12.40 10.13 5.14
N ASP A 63 12.22 8.81 5.06
CA ASP A 63 11.53 8.03 6.07
C ASP A 63 12.30 8.03 7.40
N LEU A 64 13.62 7.89 7.34
CA LEU A 64 14.48 7.97 8.52
C LEU A 64 14.39 9.36 9.18
N PHE A 65 14.47 10.43 8.40
CA PHE A 65 14.34 11.80 8.89
C PHE A 65 12.96 12.05 9.53
N THR A 66 11.87 11.61 8.87
CA THR A 66 10.51 11.71 9.38
C THR A 66 10.38 11.02 10.74
N SER A 67 10.87 9.79 10.83
CA SER A 67 10.87 8.98 12.05
C SER A 67 11.66 9.64 13.18
N MET A 68 12.89 10.07 12.93
CA MET A 68 13.77 10.66 13.95
C MET A 68 13.29 12.02 14.46
N LYS A 69 12.61 12.80 13.61
CA LYS A 69 12.02 14.10 14.00
C LYS A 69 10.63 13.97 14.60
N GLY A 70 10.05 12.76 14.61
CA GLY A 70 8.70 12.54 15.14
C GLY A 70 7.60 13.19 14.29
N HIS A 71 7.87 13.42 12.99
CA HIS A 71 6.88 14.01 12.09
C HIS A 71 5.74 13.01 11.82
N GLU A 72 4.52 13.52 11.69
CA GLU A 72 3.32 12.71 11.46
C GLU A 72 3.20 12.23 10.01
N LEU A 73 3.82 12.93 9.06
CA LEU A 73 3.63 12.71 7.63
C LEU A 73 4.96 12.68 6.87
N PRO A 74 5.19 11.68 6.00
CA PRO A 74 6.40 11.59 5.18
C PRO A 74 6.23 12.37 3.86
N VAL A 75 5.77 13.61 3.93
CA VAL A 75 5.53 14.47 2.77
C VAL A 75 6.49 15.64 2.80
N PHE A 76 7.12 15.92 1.66
CA PHE A 76 8.22 16.89 1.56
C PHE A 76 8.02 17.88 0.43
N MET A 77 8.59 19.08 0.59
CA MET A 77 8.61 20.12 -0.43
C MET A 77 9.92 20.90 -0.40
N THR A 78 10.30 21.45 -1.54
CA THR A 78 11.39 22.42 -1.61
C THR A 78 10.92 23.78 -1.09
N PHE A 79 11.87 24.65 -0.72
CA PHE A 79 11.57 26.04 -0.32
C PHE A 79 10.74 26.78 -1.38
N ASN A 80 11.09 26.60 -2.68
CA ASN A 80 10.38 27.24 -3.78
C ASN A 80 8.95 26.71 -3.94
N GLN A 81 8.72 25.41 -3.70
CA GLN A 81 7.37 24.83 -3.67
C GLN A 81 6.55 25.40 -2.52
N ALA A 82 7.12 25.50 -1.30
CA ALA A 82 6.43 26.11 -0.17
C ALA A 82 6.01 27.54 -0.50
N LYS A 83 6.92 28.36 -1.03
CA LYS A 83 6.64 29.74 -1.43
C LYS A 83 5.52 29.82 -2.49
N LYS A 84 5.52 28.92 -3.50
CA LYS A 84 4.49 28.87 -4.54
C LYS A 84 3.11 28.53 -3.96
N GLU A 85 3.06 27.68 -2.93
CA GLU A 85 1.84 27.31 -2.22
C GLU A 85 1.38 28.35 -1.17
N GLY A 86 2.10 29.47 -1.04
CA GLY A 86 1.84 30.49 -0.03
C GLY A 86 2.22 30.10 1.39
N LEU A 87 3.02 29.03 1.51
CA LEU A 87 3.50 28.51 2.79
C LEU A 87 4.86 29.10 3.15
N HIS A 88 5.15 29.11 4.45
CA HIS A 88 6.49 29.41 4.95
C HIS A 88 7.04 28.24 5.76
N ILE A 89 8.36 28.12 5.74
CA ILE A 89 9.09 27.16 6.54
C ILE A 89 9.24 27.73 7.95
N ASN A 90 8.93 26.95 8.96
CA ASN A 90 8.99 27.36 10.37
C ASN A 90 10.43 27.65 10.79
N LYS A 91 10.60 28.63 11.69
CA LYS A 91 11.93 28.96 12.24
C LYS A 91 12.52 27.75 12.97
N GLY A 92 13.76 27.38 12.62
CA GLY A 92 14.44 26.24 13.22
C GLY A 92 14.20 24.91 12.47
N ALA A 93 13.38 24.88 11.43
CA ALA A 93 13.21 23.71 10.58
C ALA A 93 14.52 23.34 9.86
N HIS A 94 14.74 22.05 9.71
CA HIS A 94 15.92 21.51 9.05
C HIS A 94 15.57 20.88 7.69
N SER A 95 16.31 21.27 6.67
CA SER A 95 16.22 20.60 5.38
C SER A 95 16.96 19.28 5.36
N VAL A 96 16.46 18.34 4.59
CA VAL A 96 17.12 17.08 4.29
C VAL A 96 17.45 17.01 2.79
N PRO A 97 18.67 16.56 2.40
CA PRO A 97 19.04 16.48 1.01
C PRO A 97 18.42 15.24 0.35
N VAL A 98 17.94 15.42 -0.89
CA VAL A 98 17.58 14.34 -1.81
C VAL A 98 18.47 14.42 -3.05
N PHE A 99 18.77 13.26 -3.63
CA PHE A 99 19.71 13.14 -4.73
C PHE A 99 19.01 12.60 -5.97
N TYR A 100 19.32 13.20 -7.11
CA TYR A 100 18.88 12.72 -8.41
C TYR A 100 20.11 12.52 -9.29
N VAL A 101 20.17 11.36 -9.92
CA VAL A 101 21.17 11.12 -10.96
C VAL A 101 20.59 11.61 -12.28
N ASP A 102 21.24 12.59 -12.86
CA ASP A 102 20.97 13.08 -14.19
C ASP A 102 21.98 12.50 -15.17
N VAL A 103 21.53 12.15 -16.35
CA VAL A 103 22.39 11.58 -17.39
C VAL A 103 22.50 12.61 -18.50
N VAL A 104 23.72 13.04 -18.78
CA VAL A 104 24.02 13.90 -19.93
C VAL A 104 24.73 13.05 -20.97
N TYR A 105 24.21 13.08 -22.17
CA TYR A 105 24.81 12.43 -23.32
C TYR A 105 25.68 13.41 -24.08
N LYS A 106 26.86 12.98 -24.47
CA LYS A 106 27.77 13.75 -25.29
C LYS A 106 28.06 13.00 -26.59
N ASP A 107 28.11 13.75 -27.69
CA ASP A 107 28.53 13.23 -28.98
C ASP A 107 30.08 13.13 -29.06
N GLU A 108 30.60 12.59 -30.15
CA GLU A 108 32.05 12.42 -30.43
C GLU A 108 32.83 13.74 -30.35
N THR A 109 32.18 14.87 -30.54
CA THR A 109 32.81 16.20 -30.42
C THR A 109 32.83 16.74 -29.01
N GLY A 110 32.23 16.02 -28.05
CA GLY A 110 32.07 16.44 -26.65
C GLY A 110 30.91 17.43 -26.42
N ARG A 111 30.06 17.70 -27.45
CA ARG A 111 28.85 18.53 -27.34
C ARG A 111 27.79 17.74 -26.56
N THR A 112 27.08 18.43 -25.69
CA THR A 112 25.91 17.86 -25.01
C THR A 112 24.73 17.71 -25.99
N VAL A 113 24.21 16.48 -26.10
CA VAL A 113 23.01 16.15 -26.87
C VAL A 113 21.77 16.43 -26.00
N SER A 114 20.84 17.22 -26.50
CA SER A 114 19.61 17.59 -25.78
C SER A 114 18.61 16.42 -25.70
N GLU A 115 17.69 16.46 -24.72
CA GLU A 115 16.61 15.47 -24.61
C GLU A 115 15.74 15.39 -25.87
N ALA A 116 15.53 16.55 -26.52
CA ALA A 116 14.76 16.63 -27.78
C ALA A 116 15.49 15.95 -28.95
N GLU A 117 16.82 15.96 -28.97
CA GLU A 117 17.63 15.23 -29.98
C GLU A 117 17.62 13.74 -29.65
N ILE A 118 17.84 13.35 -28.36
CA ILE A 118 17.84 11.96 -27.89
C ILE A 118 16.50 11.28 -28.21
N SER A 119 15.37 11.97 -28.03
CA SER A 119 14.04 11.42 -28.30
C SER A 119 13.80 11.03 -29.76
N LYS A 120 14.65 11.52 -30.70
CA LYS A 120 14.58 11.23 -32.12
C LYS A 120 15.60 10.19 -32.58
N MET A 121 16.52 9.80 -31.71
CA MET A 121 17.59 8.85 -32.02
C MET A 121 17.15 7.40 -31.80
N SER A 122 17.72 6.49 -32.57
CA SER A 122 17.57 5.06 -32.38
C SER A 122 18.33 4.60 -31.13
N LYS A 123 18.04 3.38 -30.65
CA LYS A 123 18.76 2.78 -29.50
C LYS A 123 20.24 2.60 -29.78
N GLU A 124 20.58 2.30 -31.04
CA GLU A 124 21.94 2.10 -31.52
C GLU A 124 22.69 3.43 -31.51
N GLU A 125 22.12 4.50 -32.03
CA GLU A 125 22.72 5.86 -32.00
C GLU A 125 22.91 6.37 -30.57
N ILE A 126 21.94 6.10 -29.65
CA ILE A 126 22.09 6.46 -28.22
C ILE A 126 23.21 5.66 -27.53
N ALA A 127 23.44 4.42 -27.96
CA ALA A 127 24.50 3.57 -27.39
C ALA A 127 25.91 4.07 -27.73
N GLU A 128 26.07 4.79 -28.84
CA GLU A 128 27.34 5.39 -29.28
C GLU A 128 27.68 6.68 -28.53
N LEU A 129 26.70 7.29 -27.84
CA LEU A 129 26.95 8.54 -27.09
C LEU A 129 27.70 8.25 -25.77
N GLU A 130 28.64 9.17 -25.43
CA GLU A 130 29.29 9.15 -24.11
C GLU A 130 28.28 9.55 -23.03
N LYS A 131 28.02 8.63 -22.09
CA LYS A 131 27.14 8.87 -20.93
C LYS A 131 27.94 9.45 -19.78
N ARG A 132 27.56 10.65 -19.33
CA ARG A 132 28.09 11.25 -18.10
C ARG A 132 26.98 11.40 -17.08
N PHE A 133 27.25 10.88 -15.89
CA PHE A 133 26.30 10.93 -14.77
C PHE A 133 26.63 12.12 -13.87
N PHE A 134 25.60 12.90 -13.57
CA PHE A 134 25.70 14.01 -12.62
C PHE A 134 24.74 13.78 -11.47
N VAL A 135 25.21 13.95 -10.24
CA VAL A 135 24.37 13.92 -9.06
C VAL A 135 23.91 15.34 -8.76
N LYS A 136 22.62 15.60 -8.95
CA LYS A 136 21.95 16.83 -8.51
C LYS A 136 21.39 16.64 -7.11
N LYS A 137 21.63 17.61 -6.25
CA LYS A 137 21.13 17.67 -4.88
C LYS A 137 20.01 18.72 -4.78
N TYR A 138 18.92 18.36 -4.11
CA TYR A 138 17.89 19.30 -3.70
C TYR A 138 17.69 19.22 -2.19
N ASP A 139 17.47 20.36 -1.54
CA ASP A 139 17.10 20.40 -0.14
C ASP A 139 15.57 20.46 -0.04
N VAL A 140 14.98 19.54 0.71
CA VAL A 140 13.53 19.47 0.96
C VAL A 140 13.23 19.58 2.44
N PHE A 141 12.07 20.10 2.77
CA PHE A 141 11.55 20.25 4.13
C PHE A 141 10.33 19.38 4.29
N ASN A 142 10.16 18.80 5.47
CA ASN A 142 8.92 18.09 5.78
C ASN A 142 7.77 19.10 5.90
N ILE A 143 6.57 18.75 5.44
CA ILE A 143 5.41 19.65 5.53
C ILE A 143 4.99 19.94 6.97
N SER A 144 5.33 19.08 7.94
CA SER A 144 5.10 19.34 9.37
C SER A 144 5.96 20.50 9.88
N ASP A 145 7.05 20.83 9.19
CA ASP A 145 7.91 21.99 9.46
C ASP A 145 7.45 23.26 8.73
N THR A 146 6.20 23.30 8.28
CA THR A 146 5.58 24.46 7.61
C THR A 146 4.30 24.87 8.33
N ASN A 147 3.74 26.01 7.96
CA ASN A 147 2.41 26.43 8.44
C ASN A 147 1.25 25.81 7.63
N LEU A 148 1.43 24.66 6.98
CA LEU A 148 0.39 23.99 6.18
C LEU A 148 -0.84 23.65 7.01
N LYS A 149 -0.64 23.11 8.21
CA LYS A 149 -1.74 22.72 9.13
C LYS A 149 -2.63 23.91 9.49
N GLU A 150 -2.07 25.10 9.58
CA GLU A 150 -2.77 26.34 9.93
C GLU A 150 -3.48 26.96 8.71
N LEU A 151 -2.79 27.02 7.56
CA LEU A 151 -3.32 27.69 6.38
C LEU A 151 -4.22 26.81 5.51
N LYS A 152 -3.97 25.49 5.49
CA LYS A 152 -4.72 24.53 4.67
C LYS A 152 -5.07 23.28 5.50
N PRO A 153 -5.87 23.42 6.58
CA PRO A 153 -6.17 22.31 7.50
C PRO A 153 -6.81 21.11 6.81
N ASP A 154 -7.68 21.34 5.81
CA ASP A 154 -8.33 20.25 5.07
C ASP A 154 -7.34 19.42 4.26
N VAL A 155 -6.34 20.06 3.65
CA VAL A 155 -5.27 19.38 2.92
C VAL A 155 -4.42 18.55 3.89
N PHE A 156 -4.09 19.14 5.05
CA PHE A 156 -3.31 18.43 6.07
C PHE A 156 -4.08 17.21 6.61
N ALA A 157 -5.37 17.36 6.91
CA ALA A 157 -6.24 16.28 7.39
C ALA A 157 -6.40 15.16 6.33
N ALA A 158 -6.52 15.50 5.06
CA ALA A 158 -6.57 14.51 3.98
C ALA A 158 -5.27 13.68 3.90
N LEU A 159 -4.11 14.34 4.06
CA LEU A 159 -2.82 13.67 4.12
C LEU A 159 -2.69 12.79 5.38
N GLN A 160 -3.15 13.25 6.54
CA GLN A 160 -3.16 12.44 7.76
C GLN A 160 -4.01 11.17 7.58
N LYS A 161 -5.18 11.28 6.96
CA LYS A 161 -6.03 10.13 6.67
C LYS A 161 -5.36 9.15 5.71
N GLU A 162 -4.66 9.64 4.68
CA GLU A 162 -3.95 8.82 3.70
C GLU A 162 -2.82 8.01 4.34
N TYR A 163 -2.05 8.65 5.22
CA TYR A 163 -0.91 8.06 5.90
C TYR A 163 -1.22 7.44 7.27
N SER A 164 -2.49 7.47 7.69
CA SER A 164 -2.86 6.89 8.99
C SER A 164 -2.48 5.42 9.06
N VAL A 165 -1.87 5.03 10.16
CA VAL A 165 -1.63 3.62 10.48
C VAL A 165 -3.00 2.95 10.55
N LYS A 166 -3.23 1.99 9.69
CA LYS A 166 -4.44 1.15 9.78
C LYS A 166 -4.35 0.41 11.10
N ASN A 167 -5.40 0.49 11.92
CA ASN A 167 -5.48 -0.31 13.14
C ASN A 167 -5.09 -1.74 12.79
N LEU A 168 -4.16 -2.30 13.59
CA LEU A 168 -3.77 -3.71 13.47
C LEU A 168 -5.06 -4.53 13.36
N PRO A 169 -5.24 -5.35 12.33
CA PRO A 169 -6.40 -6.24 12.27
C PRO A 169 -6.39 -7.07 13.54
N ASP A 170 -7.57 -7.42 14.04
CA ASP A 170 -7.72 -8.30 15.20
C ASP A 170 -6.95 -9.61 14.94
N THR A 171 -5.87 -9.77 15.65
CA THR A 171 -4.78 -10.66 15.28
C THR A 171 -4.94 -11.99 16.00
N GLN A 172 -5.96 -12.76 15.65
CA GLN A 172 -6.07 -14.15 16.12
C GLN A 172 -4.91 -15.03 15.60
N GLY A 173 -3.96 -14.46 14.87
CA GLY A 173 -2.83 -15.15 14.30
C GLY A 173 -1.60 -14.26 14.03
N MET A 174 -0.54 -14.90 13.53
CA MET A 174 0.67 -14.21 13.09
C MET A 174 0.37 -13.32 11.88
N TYR A 175 1.04 -12.17 11.77
CA TYR A 175 0.96 -11.33 10.57
C TYR A 175 1.15 -12.16 9.30
N SER A 176 0.37 -11.87 8.26
CA SER A 176 0.45 -12.55 6.97
C SER A 176 0.54 -11.51 5.84
N ASN A 177 1.44 -11.79 4.88
CA ASN A 177 1.55 -11.01 3.65
C ASN A 177 1.26 -11.95 2.47
N PRO A 178 0.08 -11.87 1.85
CA PRO A 178 -0.33 -12.81 0.80
C PRO A 178 0.60 -12.86 -0.42
N ALA A 179 1.24 -11.73 -0.78
CA ALA A 179 2.16 -11.69 -1.91
C ALA A 179 3.45 -12.44 -1.62
N LEU A 180 4.04 -12.24 -0.43
CA LEU A 180 5.21 -12.99 0.02
C LEU A 180 4.89 -14.47 0.24
N ASP A 181 3.74 -14.78 0.87
CA ASP A 181 3.31 -16.17 1.09
C ASP A 181 3.17 -16.92 -0.24
N ARG A 182 2.57 -16.26 -1.26
CA ARG A 182 2.48 -16.83 -2.60
C ARG A 182 3.86 -17.03 -3.22
N MET A 183 4.71 -16.02 -3.15
CA MET A 183 6.08 -16.07 -3.69
C MET A 183 6.87 -17.26 -3.12
N PHE A 184 6.77 -17.49 -1.80
CA PHE A 184 7.46 -18.62 -1.17
C PHE A 184 6.85 -19.96 -1.53
N LYS A 185 5.53 -20.05 -1.59
CA LYS A 185 4.80 -21.28 -1.92
C LYS A 185 5.02 -21.70 -3.35
N GLU A 186 4.90 -20.77 -4.30
CA GLU A 186 5.00 -21.04 -5.74
C GLU A 186 6.46 -20.99 -6.22
N GLN A 187 7.44 -20.74 -5.33
CA GLN A 187 8.87 -20.61 -5.64
C GLN A 187 9.15 -19.55 -6.74
N GLU A 188 8.44 -18.44 -6.69
CA GLU A 188 8.52 -17.36 -7.69
C GLU A 188 9.47 -16.23 -7.27
N TRP A 189 10.37 -16.48 -6.34
CA TRP A 189 11.53 -15.63 -6.07
C TRP A 189 12.67 -15.95 -7.05
N LEU A 190 13.64 -15.08 -7.16
CA LEU A 190 14.78 -15.16 -8.10
C LEU A 190 15.74 -16.33 -7.84
N CYS A 191 15.61 -16.97 -6.71
CA CYS A 191 16.34 -18.21 -6.34
C CYS A 191 15.45 -19.07 -5.44
N PRO A 192 15.73 -20.38 -5.29
CA PRO A 192 14.95 -21.27 -4.43
C PRO A 192 14.92 -20.79 -2.97
N ILE A 193 13.72 -20.85 -2.34
CA ILE A 193 13.52 -20.58 -0.91
C ILE A 193 13.03 -21.87 -0.25
N GLU A 194 13.83 -22.42 0.63
CA GLU A 194 13.51 -23.62 1.40
C GLU A 194 13.02 -23.24 2.81
N LEU A 195 11.77 -23.58 3.13
CA LEU A 195 11.19 -23.46 4.46
C LEU A 195 11.37 -24.81 5.17
N LYS A 196 12.13 -24.85 6.28
CA LYS A 196 12.37 -26.09 7.03
C LYS A 196 12.50 -25.85 8.54
N PRO A 197 12.19 -26.85 9.36
CA PRO A 197 12.42 -26.75 10.80
C PRO A 197 13.88 -26.39 11.10
N GLY A 198 14.08 -25.37 11.96
CA GLY A 198 15.42 -24.88 12.34
C GLY A 198 15.35 -23.52 13.01
N SER A 199 16.51 -23.00 13.40
CA SER A 199 16.63 -21.71 14.07
C SER A 199 17.47 -20.69 13.27
N LYS A 200 17.93 -21.06 12.06
CA LYS A 200 18.83 -20.21 11.28
C LYS A 200 18.21 -19.89 9.92
N ALA A 201 18.16 -18.62 9.59
CA ALA A 201 17.93 -18.14 8.25
C ALA A 201 19.30 -17.81 7.61
N PHE A 202 19.47 -18.08 6.33
CA PHE A 202 20.66 -17.70 5.59
C PHE A 202 20.43 -17.81 4.07
N TYR A 203 21.07 -16.90 3.33
CA TYR A 203 21.34 -17.06 1.92
C TYR A 203 22.69 -17.75 1.71
N ARG A 204 22.73 -18.72 0.80
CA ARG A 204 23.96 -19.45 0.45
C ARG A 204 24.39 -19.11 -0.97
N PRO A 205 25.44 -18.30 -1.15
CA PRO A 205 25.92 -17.90 -2.49
C PRO A 205 26.35 -19.08 -3.37
N SER A 206 26.94 -20.15 -2.77
CA SER A 206 27.46 -21.28 -3.54
C SER A 206 26.39 -22.13 -4.21
N THR A 207 25.16 -22.12 -3.71
CA THR A 207 24.01 -22.83 -4.26
C THR A 207 22.91 -21.91 -4.73
N ASP A 208 23.12 -20.59 -4.60
CA ASP A 208 22.15 -19.54 -4.90
C ASP A 208 20.78 -19.88 -4.34
N SER A 209 20.70 -20.13 -3.02
CA SER A 209 19.46 -20.55 -2.37
C SER A 209 19.32 -19.93 -0.99
N ILE A 210 18.08 -19.71 -0.57
CA ILE A 210 17.69 -19.19 0.74
C ILE A 210 17.12 -20.34 1.57
N THR A 211 17.53 -20.42 2.83
CA THR A 211 16.91 -21.28 3.84
C THR A 211 16.29 -20.43 4.92
N LEU A 212 15.03 -20.70 5.27
CA LEU A 212 14.29 -20.02 6.33
C LEU A 212 13.71 -21.04 7.31
N PRO A 213 13.64 -20.73 8.61
CA PRO A 213 12.82 -21.47 9.56
C PRO A 213 11.34 -21.43 9.16
N LEU A 214 10.56 -22.41 9.65
CA LEU A 214 9.10 -22.35 9.50
C LEU A 214 8.54 -21.13 10.23
N LYS A 215 7.53 -20.48 9.62
CA LYS A 215 6.92 -19.25 10.17
C LYS A 215 6.45 -19.43 11.61
N GLU A 216 5.87 -20.59 11.94
CA GLU A 216 5.37 -20.95 13.25
C GLU A 216 6.45 -20.97 14.34
N GLN A 217 7.71 -21.19 13.95
CA GLN A 217 8.86 -21.21 14.88
C GLN A 217 9.28 -19.81 15.34
N PHE A 218 8.79 -18.75 14.67
CA PHE A 218 8.96 -17.37 15.11
C PHE A 218 7.97 -16.97 16.20
N LYS A 219 6.92 -17.78 16.46
CA LYS A 219 5.88 -17.44 17.42
C LYS A 219 6.45 -17.24 18.80
N LYS A 220 6.36 -16.02 19.32
CA LYS A 220 6.79 -15.59 20.65
C LYS A 220 5.61 -14.99 21.41
N GLY A 221 5.61 -15.13 22.72
CA GLY A 221 4.60 -14.57 23.59
C GLY A 221 3.23 -15.26 23.51
N THR A 222 2.28 -14.74 24.26
CA THR A 222 0.91 -15.27 24.36
C THR A 222 -0.16 -14.23 24.03
N SER A 223 0.18 -12.94 24.04
CA SER A 223 -0.74 -11.87 23.64
C SER A 223 -0.93 -11.87 22.13
N ALA A 224 -2.09 -11.42 21.67
CA ALA A 224 -2.40 -11.30 20.23
C ALA A 224 -1.38 -10.40 19.51
N GLU A 225 -0.91 -9.34 20.18
CA GLU A 225 0.08 -8.41 19.63
C GLU A 225 1.46 -9.06 19.44
N GLU A 226 1.95 -9.81 20.44
CA GLU A 226 3.23 -10.51 20.34
C GLU A 226 3.21 -11.59 19.27
N VAL A 227 2.11 -12.34 19.17
CA VAL A 227 1.91 -13.34 18.12
C VAL A 227 1.90 -12.69 16.73
N TYR A 228 1.21 -11.57 16.58
CA TYR A 228 1.19 -10.83 15.33
C TYR A 228 2.58 -10.32 14.93
N ARG A 229 3.30 -9.70 15.85
CA ARG A 229 4.69 -9.23 15.65
C ARG A 229 5.63 -10.37 15.26
N SER A 230 5.43 -11.58 15.80
CA SER A 230 6.21 -12.75 15.41
C SER A 230 6.10 -13.05 13.91
N GLY A 231 4.95 -12.80 13.29
CA GLY A 231 4.78 -12.88 11.84
C GLY A 231 5.57 -11.83 11.09
N MET A 232 5.63 -10.60 11.60
CA MET A 232 6.46 -9.53 11.01
C MET A 232 7.96 -9.88 11.09
N GLU A 233 8.42 -10.47 12.20
CA GLU A 233 9.80 -10.93 12.33
C GLU A 233 10.16 -11.99 11.28
N PHE A 234 9.26 -12.95 11.02
CA PHE A 234 9.46 -13.94 9.95
C PHE A 234 9.70 -13.27 8.59
N TYR A 235 8.80 -12.35 8.18
CA TYR A 235 8.97 -11.69 6.88
C TYR A 235 10.17 -10.75 6.84
N SER A 236 10.47 -10.02 7.92
CA SER A 236 11.65 -9.15 7.95
C SER A 236 12.95 -9.97 7.86
N THR A 237 12.99 -11.16 8.44
CA THR A 237 14.10 -12.10 8.29
C THR A 237 14.19 -12.62 6.86
N ALA A 238 13.06 -13.02 6.26
CA ALA A 238 13.02 -13.44 4.87
C ALA A 238 13.52 -12.35 3.91
N LEU A 239 13.07 -11.10 4.10
CA LEU A 239 13.51 -9.95 3.31
C LEU A 239 15.00 -9.66 3.45
N HIS A 240 15.59 -9.90 4.62
CA HIS A 240 17.04 -9.79 4.83
C HIS A 240 17.82 -10.81 3.96
N GLU A 241 17.41 -12.07 3.97
CA GLU A 241 18.03 -13.12 3.14
C GLU A 241 17.76 -12.90 1.63
N MET A 242 16.55 -12.43 1.30
CA MET A 242 16.24 -12.01 -0.06
C MET A 242 17.13 -10.86 -0.52
N ALA A 243 17.41 -9.88 0.35
CA ALA A 243 18.32 -8.78 0.05
C ALA A 243 19.74 -9.29 -0.23
N HIS A 244 20.27 -10.22 0.55
CA HIS A 244 21.54 -10.87 0.26
C HIS A 244 21.53 -11.55 -1.11
N SER A 245 20.48 -12.30 -1.43
CA SER A 245 20.37 -13.00 -2.71
C SER A 245 20.37 -12.06 -3.91
N THR A 246 19.88 -10.82 -3.76
CA THR A 246 19.96 -9.82 -4.84
C THR A 246 21.42 -9.47 -5.22
N GLY A 247 22.39 -9.74 -4.35
CA GLY A 247 23.80 -9.51 -4.60
C GLY A 247 24.51 -10.56 -5.46
N SER A 248 23.85 -11.66 -5.80
CA SER A 248 24.37 -12.69 -6.69
C SER A 248 24.97 -12.10 -7.98
N PRO A 249 26.03 -12.74 -8.55
CA PRO A 249 26.57 -12.36 -9.86
C PRO A 249 25.55 -12.29 -10.99
N GLU A 250 24.54 -13.17 -10.93
CA GLU A 250 23.45 -13.25 -11.92
C GLU A 250 22.44 -12.07 -11.80
N ARG A 251 22.51 -11.28 -10.72
CA ARG A 251 21.57 -10.17 -10.43
C ARG A 251 22.30 -8.84 -10.33
N LEU A 252 22.51 -8.33 -9.13
CA LEU A 252 23.18 -7.02 -8.94
C LEU A 252 24.69 -7.10 -8.86
N ASN A 253 25.26 -8.30 -8.86
CA ASN A 253 26.69 -8.58 -8.84
C ASN A 253 27.46 -7.72 -7.80
N ARG A 254 26.95 -7.72 -6.55
CA ARG A 254 27.63 -7.02 -5.46
C ARG A 254 28.84 -7.82 -4.97
N GLU A 255 29.90 -7.12 -4.68
CA GLU A 255 31.08 -7.73 -4.07
C GLU A 255 30.76 -8.12 -2.61
N GLY A 256 30.46 -9.40 -2.38
CA GLY A 256 30.32 -9.98 -1.05
C GLY A 256 31.67 -10.20 -0.36
N GLY A 257 31.76 -9.97 0.94
CA GLY A 257 32.90 -10.40 1.75
C GLY A 257 32.90 -11.91 1.96
N LYS A 258 34.10 -12.52 2.03
CA LYS A 258 34.24 -13.97 2.18
C LYS A 258 34.31 -14.44 3.64
N ARG A 259 34.51 -13.53 4.60
CA ARG A 259 34.74 -13.87 6.03
C ARG A 259 34.07 -12.87 6.96
N PHE A 260 33.52 -13.38 8.04
CA PHE A 260 33.09 -12.62 9.19
C PHE A 260 34.20 -11.66 9.67
N GLY A 261 33.89 -10.36 9.81
CA GLY A 261 34.88 -9.33 10.19
C GLY A 261 35.57 -8.60 9.02
N ASP A 262 35.37 -9.03 7.77
CA ASP A 262 35.84 -8.32 6.58
C ASP A 262 34.98 -7.05 6.33
N LYS A 263 35.64 -5.96 5.91
CA LYS A 263 34.94 -4.69 5.54
C LYS A 263 33.89 -4.90 4.45
N LYS A 264 34.16 -5.77 3.47
CA LYS A 264 33.22 -6.10 2.40
C LYS A 264 31.99 -6.88 2.93
N TYR A 265 32.22 -7.78 3.87
CA TYR A 265 31.13 -8.51 4.54
C TYR A 265 30.27 -7.54 5.38
N ALA A 266 30.89 -6.67 6.16
CA ALA A 266 30.16 -5.66 6.95
C ALA A 266 29.34 -4.71 6.06
N LYS A 267 29.84 -4.36 4.87
CA LYS A 267 29.09 -3.57 3.88
C LYS A 267 27.85 -4.32 3.38
N GLU A 268 28.01 -5.59 3.01
CA GLU A 268 26.91 -6.41 2.48
C GLU A 268 25.80 -6.61 3.54
N GLU A 269 26.20 -6.85 4.80
CA GLU A 269 25.25 -6.91 5.93
C GLU A 269 24.47 -5.58 6.10
N LEU A 270 25.16 -4.44 5.96
CA LEU A 270 24.49 -3.14 6.03
C LEU A 270 23.50 -2.94 4.86
N VAL A 271 23.86 -3.35 3.65
CA VAL A 271 22.96 -3.29 2.49
C VAL A 271 21.75 -4.17 2.73
N ALA A 272 21.92 -5.41 3.19
CA ALA A 272 20.83 -6.33 3.45
C ALA A 272 19.90 -5.81 4.55
N GLU A 273 20.47 -5.32 5.66
CA GLU A 273 19.71 -4.78 6.79
C GLU A 273 18.86 -3.57 6.38
N LEU A 274 19.47 -2.58 5.71
CA LEU A 274 18.75 -1.38 5.29
C LEU A 274 17.72 -1.67 4.19
N THR A 275 18.00 -2.62 3.29
CA THR A 275 17.04 -3.06 2.26
C THR A 275 15.82 -3.68 2.92
N ALA A 276 16.03 -4.64 3.84
CA ALA A 276 14.93 -5.28 4.55
C ALA A 276 14.12 -4.27 5.36
N ALA A 277 14.77 -3.31 6.04
CA ALA A 277 14.08 -2.25 6.78
C ALA A 277 13.19 -1.39 5.87
N THR A 278 13.73 -0.98 4.70
CA THR A 278 13.01 -0.13 3.75
C THR A 278 11.82 -0.87 3.12
N VAL A 279 12.01 -2.12 2.71
CA VAL A 279 10.91 -2.94 2.15
C VAL A 279 9.84 -3.21 3.20
N SER A 280 10.22 -3.56 4.43
CA SER A 280 9.27 -3.76 5.53
C SER A 280 8.44 -2.50 5.78
N GLN A 281 9.06 -1.33 5.82
CA GLN A 281 8.37 -0.04 5.97
C GLN A 281 7.36 0.20 4.83
N GLN A 282 7.73 -0.10 3.59
CA GLN A 282 6.82 0.05 2.44
C GLN A 282 5.64 -0.93 2.48
N LEU A 283 5.86 -2.12 3.00
CA LEU A 283 4.82 -3.13 3.22
C LEU A 283 3.97 -2.86 4.48
N GLY A 284 4.33 -1.85 5.26
CA GLY A 284 3.56 -1.39 6.42
C GLY A 284 3.81 -2.20 7.69
N PHE A 285 4.98 -2.79 7.86
CA PHE A 285 5.36 -3.47 9.10
C PHE A 285 6.77 -3.11 9.59
N ASP A 286 7.00 -3.34 10.89
CA ASP A 286 8.24 -2.98 11.56
C ASP A 286 9.37 -3.98 11.28
N LYS A 287 10.59 -3.45 11.12
CA LYS A 287 11.81 -4.24 11.19
C LYS A 287 12.67 -3.78 12.35
N HIS A 288 12.88 -4.65 13.30
CA HIS A 288 13.88 -4.51 14.36
C HIS A 288 15.26 -4.98 13.87
N VAL A 289 16.31 -4.41 14.44
CA VAL A 289 17.67 -4.87 14.17
C VAL A 289 17.82 -6.30 14.67
N THR A 290 18.30 -7.20 13.81
CA THR A 290 18.60 -8.57 14.24
C THR A 290 19.84 -8.61 15.13
N ASP A 291 19.98 -9.63 15.99
CA ASP A 291 21.15 -9.82 16.85
C ASP A 291 22.45 -9.89 16.03
N ASN A 292 22.39 -10.50 14.86
CA ASN A 292 23.51 -10.55 13.92
C ASN A 292 23.90 -9.16 13.41
N SER A 293 22.94 -8.36 12.99
CA SER A 293 23.16 -6.99 12.50
C SER A 293 23.69 -6.08 13.60
N ALA A 294 23.22 -6.27 14.85
CA ALA A 294 23.67 -5.49 16.01
C ALA A 294 25.18 -5.59 16.25
N MET A 295 25.79 -6.73 15.96
CA MET A 295 27.26 -6.91 16.09
C MET A 295 28.06 -6.04 15.12
N TYR A 296 27.49 -5.67 13.98
CA TYR A 296 28.17 -4.86 12.96
C TYR A 296 27.97 -3.36 13.12
N LEU A 297 26.96 -2.91 13.90
CA LEU A 297 26.62 -1.50 14.01
C LEU A 297 27.80 -0.61 14.42
N SER A 298 28.64 -1.07 15.34
CA SER A 298 29.83 -0.31 15.73
C SER A 298 30.84 -0.17 14.59
N ASN A 299 30.98 -1.20 13.75
CA ASN A 299 31.85 -1.18 12.57
C ASN A 299 31.28 -0.26 11.48
N TRP A 300 29.95 -0.27 11.28
CA TRP A 300 29.26 0.61 10.34
C TRP A 300 29.40 2.07 10.74
N VAL A 301 29.16 2.39 12.02
CA VAL A 301 29.36 3.75 12.56
C VAL A 301 30.80 4.21 12.33
N LYS A 302 31.77 3.36 12.62
CA LYS A 302 33.19 3.68 12.39
C LYS A 302 33.48 3.94 10.91
N ALA A 303 33.03 3.06 10.00
CA ALA A 303 33.25 3.21 8.56
C ALA A 303 32.61 4.50 8.03
N LEU A 304 31.42 4.87 8.49
CA LEU A 304 30.72 6.10 8.09
C LEU A 304 31.42 7.36 8.63
N LYS A 305 31.98 7.31 9.84
CA LYS A 305 32.75 8.42 10.41
C LYS A 305 34.09 8.62 9.67
N GLU A 306 34.74 7.53 9.25
CA GLU A 306 36.00 7.58 8.50
C GLU A 306 35.83 8.03 7.04
N GLU A 307 34.73 7.54 6.38
CA GLU A 307 34.45 7.84 4.98
C GLU A 307 32.94 8.06 4.74
N PRO A 308 32.42 9.27 4.95
CA PRO A 308 31.00 9.57 4.77
C PRO A 308 30.44 9.25 3.37
N LYS A 309 31.29 9.33 2.32
CA LYS A 309 30.90 8.97 0.94
C LYS A 309 30.53 7.49 0.79
N PHE A 310 31.01 6.63 1.67
CA PHE A 310 30.68 5.21 1.72
C PHE A 310 29.16 5.00 1.78
N ILE A 311 28.41 5.89 2.48
CA ILE A 311 26.96 5.80 2.56
C ILE A 311 26.26 5.92 1.21
N TYR A 312 26.81 6.73 0.29
CA TYR A 312 26.24 6.84 -1.06
C TYR A 312 26.24 5.51 -1.80
N THR A 313 27.40 4.79 -1.72
CA THR A 313 27.51 3.46 -2.33
C THR A 313 26.56 2.47 -1.69
N VAL A 314 26.47 2.44 -0.35
CA VAL A 314 25.56 1.56 0.39
C VAL A 314 24.10 1.84 -0.01
N LEU A 315 23.67 3.08 0.07
CA LEU A 315 22.27 3.45 -0.22
C LEU A 315 21.89 3.29 -1.70
N SER A 316 22.87 3.43 -2.61
CA SER A 316 22.66 3.11 -4.03
C SER A 316 22.38 1.61 -4.23
N GLU A 317 23.11 0.74 -3.52
CA GLU A 317 22.89 -0.71 -3.57
C GLU A 317 21.60 -1.12 -2.86
N VAL A 318 21.28 -0.48 -1.73
CA VAL A 318 19.97 -0.63 -1.06
C VAL A 318 18.82 -0.30 -2.01
N GLY A 319 18.91 0.83 -2.71
CA GLY A 319 17.87 1.25 -3.65
C GLY A 319 17.65 0.27 -4.81
N LYS A 320 18.73 -0.33 -5.34
CA LYS A 320 18.64 -1.36 -6.38
C LYS A 320 18.04 -2.65 -5.85
N ALA A 321 18.50 -3.12 -4.69
CA ALA A 321 17.99 -4.35 -4.07
C ALA A 321 16.51 -4.21 -3.70
N GLN A 322 16.12 -3.08 -3.09
CA GLN A 322 14.73 -2.73 -2.80
C GLN A 322 13.86 -2.73 -4.05
N GLY A 323 14.33 -2.08 -5.14
CA GLY A 323 13.59 -2.03 -6.41
C GLY A 323 13.31 -3.43 -6.95
N LEU A 324 14.31 -4.31 -6.93
CA LEU A 324 14.18 -5.69 -7.39
C LEU A 324 13.20 -6.50 -6.54
N ILE A 325 13.28 -6.38 -5.20
CA ILE A 325 12.35 -7.08 -4.29
C ILE A 325 10.92 -6.58 -4.47
N MET A 326 10.72 -5.27 -4.52
CA MET A 326 9.39 -4.68 -4.67
C MET A 326 8.76 -5.00 -6.02
N GLU A 327 9.55 -5.08 -7.10
CA GLU A 327 9.06 -5.51 -8.42
C GLU A 327 8.49 -6.93 -8.38
N GLU A 328 9.19 -7.87 -7.74
CA GLU A 328 8.71 -9.25 -7.61
C GLU A 328 7.48 -9.34 -6.70
N ILE A 329 7.44 -8.59 -5.58
CA ILE A 329 6.24 -8.51 -4.72
C ILE A 329 5.04 -7.95 -5.47
N GLU A 330 5.23 -6.92 -6.29
CA GLU A 330 4.14 -6.35 -7.10
C GLU A 330 3.63 -7.34 -8.14
N LYS A 331 4.50 -8.13 -8.78
CA LYS A 331 4.08 -9.22 -9.68
C LYS A 331 3.17 -10.21 -8.95
N GLN A 332 3.53 -10.61 -7.71
CA GLN A 332 2.69 -11.51 -6.90
C GLN A 332 1.35 -10.87 -6.55
N SER A 333 1.35 -9.60 -6.15
CA SER A 333 0.13 -8.85 -5.85
C SER A 333 -0.81 -8.78 -7.06
N GLN A 334 -0.26 -8.57 -8.26
CA GLN A 334 -1.04 -8.57 -9.50
C GLN A 334 -1.61 -9.94 -9.82
N HIS A 335 -0.87 -11.03 -9.56
CA HIS A 335 -1.39 -12.40 -9.71
C HIS A 335 -2.55 -12.71 -8.76
N LEU A 336 -2.46 -12.25 -7.51
CA LEU A 336 -3.53 -12.38 -6.53
C LEU A 336 -4.79 -11.63 -6.97
N THR A 337 -4.62 -10.39 -7.46
CA THR A 337 -5.74 -9.58 -7.93
C THR A 337 -6.37 -10.13 -9.22
N LYS A 338 -5.59 -10.66 -10.15
CA LYS A 338 -6.11 -11.29 -11.40
C LYS A 338 -6.98 -12.52 -11.15
N LYS A 339 -6.83 -13.21 -10.01
CA LYS A 339 -7.65 -14.37 -9.63
C LYS A 339 -8.96 -14.00 -8.93
N LEU A 340 -9.11 -12.74 -8.50
CA LEU A 340 -10.37 -12.30 -7.90
C LEU A 340 -11.43 -12.10 -8.98
N PRO A 341 -12.68 -12.51 -8.73
CA PRO A 341 -13.78 -12.18 -9.61
C PRO A 341 -14.00 -10.67 -9.67
N GLU A 342 -14.39 -10.16 -10.83
CA GLU A 342 -14.77 -8.75 -10.94
C GLU A 342 -16.02 -8.47 -10.12
N ALA A 343 -16.08 -7.30 -9.49
CA ALA A 343 -17.27 -6.81 -8.84
C ALA A 343 -18.36 -6.57 -9.89
N THR A 344 -19.56 -7.02 -9.61
CA THR A 344 -20.72 -6.72 -10.47
C THR A 344 -21.10 -5.24 -10.35
N SER A 345 -21.79 -4.71 -11.36
CA SER A 345 -22.32 -3.34 -11.30
C SER A 345 -23.23 -3.14 -10.09
N ALA A 346 -23.93 -4.19 -9.67
CA ALA A 346 -24.74 -4.24 -8.46
C ALA A 346 -23.88 -4.00 -7.21
N MET A 347 -22.82 -4.78 -7.03
CA MET A 347 -21.91 -4.65 -5.89
C MET A 347 -21.28 -3.27 -5.81
N GLU A 348 -20.84 -2.72 -6.94
CA GLU A 348 -20.25 -1.38 -7.00
C GLU A 348 -21.28 -0.31 -6.59
N MET A 349 -22.51 -0.39 -7.10
CA MET A 349 -23.57 0.55 -6.78
C MET A 349 -24.03 0.43 -5.31
N LEU A 350 -24.16 -0.78 -4.78
CA LEU A 350 -24.57 -1.00 -3.39
C LEU A 350 -23.46 -0.60 -2.42
N SER A 351 -22.20 -0.79 -2.78
CA SER A 351 -21.07 -0.27 -1.98
C SER A 351 -21.10 1.26 -1.93
N GLN A 352 -21.45 1.95 -3.02
CA GLN A 352 -21.64 3.41 -3.02
C GLN A 352 -22.84 3.84 -2.14
N THR A 353 -23.90 3.04 -2.09
CA THR A 353 -25.02 3.26 -1.15
C THR A 353 -24.53 3.21 0.29
N SER A 354 -23.71 2.20 0.64
CA SER A 354 -23.09 2.09 1.98
C SER A 354 -22.21 3.30 2.31
N ILE A 355 -21.39 3.75 1.36
CA ILE A 355 -20.50 4.92 1.54
C ILE A 355 -21.33 6.20 1.78
N LYS A 356 -22.39 6.43 1.02
CA LYS A 356 -23.28 7.59 1.20
C LYS A 356 -24.02 7.55 2.53
N ALA A 357 -24.55 6.38 2.91
CA ALA A 357 -25.22 6.20 4.19
C ALA A 357 -24.30 6.46 5.39
N ARG A 358 -23.00 6.17 5.26
CA ARG A 358 -22.04 6.43 6.32
C ARG A 358 -21.83 7.93 6.61
N ILE A 359 -22.09 8.81 5.64
CA ILE A 359 -22.04 10.27 5.86
C ILE A 359 -23.18 10.67 6.82
N GLU A 360 -24.34 10.03 6.67
CA GLU A 360 -25.53 10.29 7.48
C GLU A 360 -25.46 9.56 8.84
N TYR A 361 -24.89 8.35 8.85
CA TYR A 361 -24.75 7.49 10.04
C TYR A 361 -23.27 7.21 10.34
N PRO A 362 -22.50 8.16 10.87
CA PRO A 362 -21.09 7.95 11.23
C PRO A 362 -20.98 6.87 12.33
N ASP A 363 -19.88 6.11 12.31
CA ASP A 363 -19.58 5.04 13.29
C ASP A 363 -20.67 3.95 13.40
N THR A 364 -21.38 3.68 12.32
CA THR A 364 -22.48 2.72 12.25
C THR A 364 -22.17 1.65 11.20
N LEU A 365 -22.46 0.39 11.47
CA LEU A 365 -22.43 -0.69 10.47
C LEU A 365 -23.62 -0.51 9.52
N ILE A 366 -23.33 -0.45 8.24
CA ILE A 366 -24.36 -0.25 7.21
C ILE A 366 -24.70 -1.60 6.56
N LEU A 367 -25.92 -2.05 6.77
CA LEU A 367 -26.50 -3.19 6.08
C LEU A 367 -27.30 -2.68 4.88
N VAL A 368 -26.85 -3.00 3.67
CA VAL A 368 -27.54 -2.61 2.43
C VAL A 368 -28.40 -3.77 1.95
N ARG A 369 -29.68 -3.51 1.73
CA ARG A 369 -30.63 -4.52 1.23
C ARG A 369 -30.37 -4.83 -0.25
N HIS A 370 -30.25 -6.12 -0.55
CA HIS A 370 -30.09 -6.63 -1.91
C HIS A 370 -30.88 -7.92 -2.08
N GLY A 371 -32.07 -7.84 -2.62
CA GLY A 371 -33.01 -8.97 -2.73
C GLY A 371 -33.34 -9.58 -1.38
N GLN A 372 -33.11 -10.86 -1.25
CA GLN A 372 -33.33 -11.60 0.01
C GLN A 372 -32.13 -11.55 0.97
N ASN A 373 -31.13 -10.72 0.69
CA ASN A 373 -29.92 -10.62 1.51
C ASN A 373 -29.69 -9.19 2.04
N TYR A 374 -28.98 -9.12 3.14
CA TYR A 374 -28.27 -7.92 3.56
C TYR A 374 -26.80 -8.05 3.22
N GLU A 375 -26.23 -7.02 2.63
CA GLU A 375 -24.83 -6.93 2.22
C GLU A 375 -24.10 -5.86 3.01
N LEU A 376 -22.87 -6.18 3.43
CA LEU A 376 -21.97 -5.28 4.10
C LEU A 376 -20.68 -5.19 3.28
N TYR A 377 -20.08 -4.00 3.22
CA TYR A 377 -18.96 -3.74 2.36
C TYR A 377 -17.72 -3.28 3.14
N ASN A 378 -16.55 -3.70 2.70
CA ASN A 378 -15.24 -3.29 3.23
C ASN A 378 -15.14 -3.47 4.76
N LYS A 379 -14.91 -2.40 5.52
CA LYS A 379 -14.76 -2.45 6.98
C LYS A 379 -15.98 -3.07 7.68
N ASP A 380 -17.18 -2.82 7.18
CA ASP A 380 -18.42 -3.40 7.77
C ASP A 380 -18.49 -4.91 7.52
N ALA A 381 -18.03 -5.36 6.35
CA ALA A 381 -17.91 -6.79 6.04
C ALA A 381 -16.91 -7.49 6.96
N GLU A 382 -15.77 -6.85 7.26
CA GLU A 382 -14.79 -7.39 8.21
C GLU A 382 -15.36 -7.53 9.61
N ILE A 383 -16.06 -6.50 10.11
CA ILE A 383 -16.66 -6.51 11.45
C ILE A 383 -17.77 -7.57 11.54
N ALA A 384 -18.66 -7.60 10.55
CA ALA A 384 -19.76 -8.58 10.51
C ALA A 384 -19.22 -10.02 10.44
N SER A 385 -18.21 -10.26 9.63
CA SER A 385 -17.56 -11.57 9.54
C SER A 385 -17.04 -12.05 10.89
N LYS A 386 -16.38 -11.17 11.64
CA LYS A 386 -15.84 -11.48 12.98
C LYS A 386 -16.92 -11.75 14.00
N VAL A 387 -17.95 -10.91 14.04
CA VAL A 387 -19.00 -10.98 15.07
C VAL A 387 -19.98 -12.12 14.80
N LEU A 388 -20.32 -12.34 13.54
CA LEU A 388 -21.36 -13.29 13.13
C LEU A 388 -20.77 -14.63 12.66
N GLY A 389 -19.46 -14.74 12.47
CA GLY A 389 -18.82 -15.94 11.93
C GLY A 389 -19.16 -16.22 10.46
N ILE A 390 -19.61 -15.21 9.68
CA ILE A 390 -19.94 -15.36 8.27
C ILE A 390 -18.70 -15.15 7.38
N SER A 391 -18.68 -15.81 6.21
CA SER A 391 -17.57 -15.68 5.26
C SER A 391 -17.60 -14.33 4.54
N THR A 392 -16.42 -13.86 4.15
CA THR A 392 -16.26 -12.72 3.25
C THR A 392 -15.78 -13.17 1.87
N ALA A 393 -16.14 -12.41 0.84
CA ALA A 393 -15.64 -12.55 -0.53
C ALA A 393 -14.96 -11.27 -0.99
N GLN A 394 -13.92 -11.40 -1.80
CA GLN A 394 -13.22 -10.27 -2.40
C GLN A 394 -13.51 -10.20 -3.90
N HIS A 395 -13.75 -9.01 -4.41
CA HIS A 395 -14.02 -8.76 -5.82
C HIS A 395 -13.16 -7.61 -6.34
N LEU A 396 -12.67 -7.69 -7.58
CA LEU A 396 -11.98 -6.59 -8.24
C LEU A 396 -12.97 -5.47 -8.55
N GLN A 397 -12.68 -4.28 -8.06
CA GLN A 397 -13.44 -3.09 -8.37
C GLN A 397 -12.83 -2.37 -9.56
N LYS A 398 -13.65 -2.05 -10.57
CA LYS A 398 -13.21 -1.40 -11.80
C LYS A 398 -12.55 -0.05 -11.52
N GLY A 399 -11.33 0.13 -12.03
CA GLY A 399 -10.57 1.38 -11.90
C GLY A 399 -9.86 1.59 -10.56
N THR A 400 -9.86 0.60 -9.65
CA THR A 400 -9.13 0.67 -8.39
C THR A 400 -8.17 -0.52 -8.21
N LYS A 401 -7.11 -0.31 -7.43
CA LYS A 401 -6.18 -1.40 -7.05
C LYS A 401 -6.67 -2.18 -5.81
N ASN A 402 -7.63 -1.65 -5.07
CA ASN A 402 -8.12 -2.25 -3.84
C ASN A 402 -9.34 -3.13 -4.14
N PRO A 403 -9.36 -4.40 -3.73
CA PRO A 403 -10.52 -5.24 -3.87
C PRO A 403 -11.68 -4.74 -3.00
N LEU A 404 -12.91 -4.91 -3.49
CA LEU A 404 -14.13 -4.72 -2.73
C LEU A 404 -14.34 -5.95 -1.85
N LEU A 405 -14.40 -5.77 -0.54
CA LEU A 405 -14.74 -6.84 0.40
C LEU A 405 -16.24 -6.85 0.64
N LEU A 406 -16.85 -8.02 0.54
CA LEU A 406 -18.28 -8.26 0.72
C LEU A 406 -18.52 -9.34 1.77
N ALA A 407 -19.41 -9.09 2.71
CA ALA A 407 -20.09 -10.10 3.52
C ALA A 407 -21.58 -10.02 3.29
N SER A 408 -22.28 -11.14 3.29
CA SER A 408 -23.74 -11.16 3.13
C SER A 408 -24.38 -12.25 3.97
N PHE A 409 -25.63 -12.02 4.34
CA PHE A 409 -26.47 -13.00 5.01
C PHE A 409 -27.94 -12.83 4.60
N ASN A 410 -28.72 -13.90 4.70
CA ASN A 410 -30.14 -13.89 4.33
C ASN A 410 -30.95 -13.04 5.31
N ARG A 411 -31.99 -12.33 4.81
CA ARG A 411 -32.88 -11.47 5.60
C ARG A 411 -33.54 -12.22 6.76
N GLU A 412 -33.83 -13.49 6.60
CA GLU A 412 -34.44 -14.34 7.66
C GLU A 412 -33.47 -14.47 8.88
N GLN A 413 -32.18 -14.26 8.70
CA GLN A 413 -31.18 -14.31 9.77
C GLN A 413 -31.07 -12.98 10.54
N LEU A 414 -31.76 -11.91 10.10
CA LEU A 414 -31.63 -10.59 10.70
C LEU A 414 -31.93 -10.61 12.20
N ASP A 415 -33.02 -11.24 12.60
CA ASP A 415 -33.47 -11.31 14.01
C ASP A 415 -32.45 -12.07 14.89
N THR A 416 -31.64 -12.95 14.31
CA THR A 416 -30.55 -13.67 15.00
C THR A 416 -29.27 -12.86 15.02
N PHE A 417 -28.93 -12.18 13.94
CA PHE A 417 -27.63 -11.52 13.77
C PHE A 417 -27.60 -10.08 14.29
N LEU A 418 -28.69 -9.33 14.16
CA LEU A 418 -28.78 -7.96 14.67
C LEU A 418 -28.48 -7.85 16.18
N PRO A 419 -29.05 -8.70 17.06
CA PRO A 419 -28.68 -8.69 18.47
C PRO A 419 -27.21 -9.01 18.75
N GLN A 420 -26.56 -9.84 17.93
CA GLN A 420 -25.13 -10.16 18.09
C GLN A 420 -24.26 -8.95 17.73
N LEU A 421 -24.57 -8.26 16.64
CA LEU A 421 -23.88 -7.03 16.24
C LEU A 421 -24.00 -5.94 17.30
N VAL A 422 -25.20 -5.75 17.87
CA VAL A 422 -25.44 -4.75 18.90
C VAL A 422 -24.75 -5.09 20.22
N LYS A 423 -24.75 -6.39 20.63
CA LYS A 423 -24.02 -6.86 21.82
C LYS A 423 -22.51 -6.69 21.70
N ALA A 424 -21.99 -6.68 20.47
CA ALA A 424 -20.59 -6.41 20.17
C ALA A 424 -20.29 -4.90 20.06
N ASP A 425 -21.13 -4.05 20.66
CA ASP A 425 -21.01 -2.59 20.74
C ASP A 425 -21.04 -1.88 19.37
N ASN A 426 -21.69 -2.46 18.37
CA ASN A 426 -21.87 -1.83 17.08
C ASN A 426 -23.25 -1.16 16.99
N ARG A 427 -23.27 0.05 16.47
CA ARG A 427 -24.49 0.66 15.94
C ARG A 427 -24.79 0.05 14.57
N VAL A 428 -26.03 -0.17 14.23
CA VAL A 428 -26.43 -0.80 12.97
C VAL A 428 -27.49 0.04 12.29
N ALA A 429 -27.31 0.34 11.01
CA ALA A 429 -28.34 0.95 10.16
C ALA A 429 -28.63 0.04 8.97
N ILE A 430 -29.91 -0.15 8.69
CA ILE A 430 -30.38 -0.85 7.49
C ILE A 430 -30.77 0.21 6.47
N VAL A 431 -30.20 0.10 5.27
CA VAL A 431 -30.34 1.10 4.21
C VAL A 431 -30.83 0.43 2.93
N ASP A 432 -31.89 0.96 2.36
CA ASP A 432 -32.36 0.57 1.04
C ASP A 432 -31.73 1.44 -0.04
N PRO A 433 -31.39 0.89 -1.21
CA PRO A 433 -31.00 1.69 -2.37
C PRO A 433 -32.13 2.65 -2.76
N LYS A 434 -31.79 3.90 -3.08
CA LYS A 434 -32.80 4.90 -3.49
C LYS A 434 -33.43 4.49 -4.81
N ILE A 435 -34.77 4.32 -4.80
CA ILE A 435 -35.58 3.98 -5.97
C ILE A 435 -36.38 5.19 -6.40
N GLU A 436 -36.32 5.53 -7.69
CA GLU A 436 -36.94 6.68 -8.31
C GLU A 436 -37.67 6.26 -9.62
N GLU A 437 -38.63 7.06 -10.07
CA GLU A 437 -39.29 6.90 -11.36
C GLU A 437 -39.86 5.47 -11.58
N VAL A 438 -40.60 4.97 -10.61
CA VAL A 438 -41.16 3.62 -10.65
C VAL A 438 -42.39 3.55 -11.57
N ASN A 439 -42.36 2.64 -12.56
CA ASN A 439 -43.41 2.48 -13.54
C ASN A 439 -43.83 1.02 -13.68
N PHE A 440 -45.14 0.76 -13.63
CA PHE A 440 -45.74 -0.53 -13.99
C PHE A 440 -45.97 -0.58 -15.50
N VAL A 441 -45.51 -1.63 -16.17
CA VAL A 441 -45.55 -1.76 -17.63
C VAL A 441 -46.28 -3.04 -18.02
N LYS A 442 -47.27 -2.93 -18.89
CA LYS A 442 -47.88 -4.07 -19.56
C LYS A 442 -47.20 -4.28 -20.90
N LEU A 443 -46.72 -5.46 -21.14
CA LEU A 443 -45.98 -5.83 -22.37
C LEU A 443 -46.95 -6.24 -23.49
N ASN A 444 -46.49 -6.18 -24.74
CA ASN A 444 -47.30 -6.51 -25.92
C ASN A 444 -47.75 -7.97 -25.96
N ASN A 445 -47.02 -8.87 -25.28
CA ASN A 445 -47.37 -10.30 -25.15
C ASN A 445 -48.40 -10.58 -24.02
N GLY A 446 -48.83 -9.55 -23.32
CA GLY A 446 -49.77 -9.65 -22.21
C GLY A 446 -49.13 -9.80 -20.83
N ASP A 447 -47.84 -9.98 -20.74
CA ASP A 447 -47.11 -10.05 -19.49
C ASP A 447 -46.95 -8.68 -18.82
N PHE A 448 -46.47 -8.67 -17.58
CA PHE A 448 -46.26 -7.46 -16.78
C PHE A 448 -44.80 -7.32 -16.37
N ALA A 449 -44.35 -6.09 -16.27
CA ALA A 449 -43.01 -5.73 -15.79
C ALA A 449 -43.05 -4.45 -14.96
N VAL A 450 -42.01 -4.22 -14.21
CA VAL A 450 -41.76 -2.94 -13.54
C VAL A 450 -40.46 -2.37 -14.07
N ARG A 451 -40.38 -1.04 -14.21
CA ARG A 451 -39.19 -0.29 -14.58
C ARG A 451 -39.01 0.87 -13.62
N ALA A 452 -37.78 1.11 -13.19
CA ALA A 452 -37.47 2.20 -12.30
C ALA A 452 -36.07 2.71 -12.53
N LYS A 453 -35.68 3.76 -11.81
CA LYS A 453 -34.31 4.13 -11.60
C LYS A 453 -33.88 3.78 -10.18
N VAL A 454 -32.80 3.02 -10.05
CA VAL A 454 -32.20 2.68 -8.76
C VAL A 454 -30.84 3.39 -8.68
N MET A 455 -30.69 4.28 -7.70
CA MET A 455 -29.50 5.14 -7.57
C MET A 455 -29.16 5.92 -8.86
N GLY A 456 -30.22 6.33 -9.61
CA GLY A 456 -30.09 7.04 -10.87
C GLY A 456 -29.88 6.16 -12.11
N ASN A 457 -29.71 4.84 -11.95
CA ASN A 457 -29.54 3.90 -13.05
C ASN A 457 -30.86 3.24 -13.43
N ASP A 458 -31.15 3.15 -14.73
CA ASP A 458 -32.34 2.48 -15.25
C ASP A 458 -32.25 0.97 -15.04
N THR A 459 -33.27 0.37 -14.43
CA THR A 459 -33.34 -1.06 -14.18
C THR A 459 -33.63 -1.90 -15.44
N GLY A 460 -34.05 -1.26 -16.51
CA GLY A 460 -34.72 -1.97 -17.62
C GLY A 460 -36.07 -2.52 -17.18
N LEU A 461 -36.60 -3.49 -17.92
CA LEU A 461 -37.86 -4.15 -17.62
C LEU A 461 -37.61 -5.35 -16.70
N ILE A 462 -38.02 -5.26 -15.43
CA ILE A 462 -38.00 -6.36 -14.48
C ILE A 462 -39.31 -7.13 -14.61
N PRO A 463 -39.30 -8.41 -15.03
CA PRO A 463 -40.52 -9.19 -15.18
C PRO A 463 -41.29 -9.29 -13.85
N MET A 464 -42.63 -9.13 -13.91
CA MET A 464 -43.51 -9.28 -12.74
C MET A 464 -44.38 -10.51 -12.94
N ASN A 465 -44.47 -11.38 -11.94
CA ASN A 465 -45.36 -12.52 -12.00
C ASN A 465 -46.83 -12.09 -11.98
N GLN A 466 -47.73 -12.94 -12.50
CA GLN A 466 -49.13 -12.62 -12.61
C GLN A 466 -49.81 -12.32 -11.27
N GLU A 467 -49.45 -13.03 -10.21
CA GLU A 467 -50.00 -12.85 -8.88
C GLU A 467 -49.71 -11.43 -8.34
N SER A 468 -48.44 -11.01 -8.40
CA SER A 468 -48.02 -9.66 -8.00
C SER A 468 -48.65 -8.58 -8.87
N ALA A 469 -48.79 -8.82 -10.19
CA ALA A 469 -49.43 -7.87 -11.08
C ALA A 469 -50.92 -7.70 -10.75
N ILE A 470 -51.63 -8.78 -10.45
CA ILE A 470 -53.02 -8.74 -10.03
C ILE A 470 -53.17 -8.04 -8.68
N ALA A 471 -52.26 -8.32 -7.72
CA ALA A 471 -52.25 -7.65 -6.43
C ALA A 471 -52.09 -6.13 -6.60
N TYR A 472 -51.10 -5.69 -7.39
CA TYR A 472 -50.86 -4.29 -7.72
C TYR A 472 -52.11 -3.62 -8.36
N MET A 473 -52.75 -4.28 -9.36
CA MET A 473 -53.89 -3.72 -10.06
C MET A 473 -55.12 -3.55 -9.15
N LYS A 474 -55.28 -4.40 -8.12
CA LYS A 474 -56.35 -4.31 -7.14
C LYS A 474 -56.19 -3.21 -6.10
N MET A 475 -54.99 -2.65 -5.95
CA MET A 475 -54.74 -1.57 -5.01
C MET A 475 -55.43 -0.27 -5.46
N GLY A 476 -56.12 0.38 -4.53
CA GLY A 476 -56.88 1.59 -4.82
C GLY A 476 -56.07 2.88 -4.69
N ASN A 477 -55.06 2.88 -3.80
CA ASN A 477 -54.29 4.07 -3.43
C ASN A 477 -52.96 4.15 -4.24
N SER A 478 -52.66 5.34 -4.76
CA SER A 478 -51.44 5.58 -5.54
C SER A 478 -50.15 5.40 -4.71
N SER A 479 -50.17 5.82 -3.44
CA SER A 479 -49.05 5.66 -2.54
C SER A 479 -48.73 4.20 -2.23
N ASP A 480 -49.78 3.37 -2.02
CA ASP A 480 -49.61 1.95 -1.76
C ASP A 480 -49.09 1.21 -3.00
N LYS A 481 -49.54 1.62 -4.18
CA LYS A 481 -49.04 1.13 -5.47
C LYS A 481 -47.56 1.40 -5.68
N GLU A 482 -47.15 2.62 -5.39
CA GLU A 482 -45.71 3.01 -5.51
C GLU A 482 -44.84 2.24 -4.51
N SER A 483 -45.30 2.15 -3.26
CA SER A 483 -44.58 1.39 -2.21
C SER A 483 -44.50 -0.10 -2.57
N PHE A 484 -45.55 -0.70 -3.07
CA PHE A 484 -45.56 -2.10 -3.51
C PHE A 484 -44.56 -2.35 -4.64
N LEU A 485 -44.50 -1.46 -5.64
CA LEU A 485 -43.53 -1.61 -6.73
C LEU A 485 -42.07 -1.43 -6.26
N LYS A 486 -41.86 -0.50 -5.33
CA LYS A 486 -40.51 -0.32 -4.73
C LYS A 486 -40.08 -1.58 -3.98
N GLU A 487 -40.93 -2.14 -3.15
CA GLU A 487 -40.68 -3.42 -2.47
C GLU A 487 -40.42 -4.56 -3.45
N TYR A 488 -41.22 -4.66 -4.50
CA TYR A 488 -41.02 -5.67 -5.55
C TYR A 488 -39.67 -5.57 -6.21
N ILE A 489 -39.20 -4.34 -6.48
CA ILE A 489 -37.88 -4.08 -7.04
C ILE A 489 -36.78 -4.48 -6.05
N LEU A 490 -36.90 -4.06 -4.77
CA LEU A 490 -35.90 -4.37 -3.73
C LEU A 490 -35.75 -5.88 -3.49
N ASP A 491 -36.85 -6.64 -3.61
CA ASP A 491 -36.81 -8.09 -3.46
C ASP A 491 -36.30 -8.82 -4.72
N SER A 492 -36.16 -8.11 -5.83
CA SER A 492 -35.65 -8.67 -7.08
C SER A 492 -34.11 -8.58 -7.12
N HIS A 493 -33.41 -9.70 -7.36
CA HIS A 493 -32.00 -9.68 -7.65
C HIS A 493 -31.63 -9.06 -9.01
N SER A 494 -32.65 -8.73 -9.83
CA SER A 494 -32.49 -8.29 -11.22
C SER A 494 -32.67 -6.77 -11.40
N PHE A 495 -32.74 -5.99 -10.32
CA PHE A 495 -32.97 -4.55 -10.43
C PHE A 495 -31.78 -3.74 -10.95
N ILE A 496 -30.64 -4.39 -11.20
CA ILE A 496 -29.46 -3.80 -11.81
C ILE A 496 -29.19 -4.53 -13.13
N PRO A 497 -29.32 -3.84 -14.27
CA PRO A 497 -29.06 -4.48 -15.56
C PRO A 497 -27.63 -5.00 -15.64
N PRO A 498 -27.39 -6.17 -16.22
CA PRO A 498 -26.06 -6.54 -16.65
C PRO A 498 -25.52 -5.45 -17.61
N HIS A 499 -24.23 -5.17 -17.59
CA HIS A 499 -23.58 -4.16 -18.42
C HIS A 499 -24.18 -4.08 -19.83
N PRO A 500 -24.33 -2.87 -20.42
CA PRO A 500 -24.86 -2.75 -21.76
C PRO A 500 -23.95 -3.51 -22.72
N THR A 501 -24.34 -4.69 -23.11
CA THR A 501 -23.87 -5.32 -24.34
C THR A 501 -24.14 -4.32 -25.45
N LYS A 502 -23.08 -3.98 -26.24
CA LYS A 502 -23.18 -3.10 -27.41
C LYS A 502 -24.50 -3.33 -28.11
N SER A 503 -25.29 -2.28 -28.22
CA SER A 503 -26.58 -2.26 -28.87
C SER A 503 -26.54 -3.02 -30.19
N GLN A 504 -27.14 -4.18 -30.26
CA GLN A 504 -27.75 -4.61 -31.50
C GLN A 504 -28.96 -3.72 -31.70
N GLY A 505 -28.84 -2.82 -32.69
CA GLY A 505 -29.91 -1.90 -33.04
C GLY A 505 -31.13 -2.68 -33.50
N TYR A 506 -32.16 -2.63 -32.69
CA TYR A 506 -33.51 -2.89 -33.17
C TYR A 506 -34.07 -1.54 -33.66
N LYS A 507 -34.15 -1.41 -34.99
CA LYS A 507 -34.95 -0.38 -35.64
C LYS A 507 -36.41 -0.59 -35.19
N LEU A 508 -37.01 0.50 -34.74
CA LEU A 508 -38.48 0.63 -34.57
C LEU A 508 -39.19 0.43 -35.90
#